data_66d74d099e46e12b78ca9394975542e5
#
_entry.id   66d74d099e46e12b78ca9394975542e5
#
_cell.length_a   1.000
_cell.length_b   1.000
_cell.length_c   1.000
_cell.angle_alpha   90.00
_cell.angle_beta   90.00
_cell.angle_gamma   90.00
#
_symmetry.space_group_name_H-M   'P 1'
#
loop_
_entity.id
_entity.type
_entity.pdbx_description
1 polymer ?
#
loop_
_entity_poly.entity_id
_entity_poly.type
_entity_poly.pdbx_seq_one_letter_code
_entity_poly.pdbx_strand_id
1 'polypeptide(L)'
;FQFVTPNQYELDSMAERLRTTFRAVPTKYVDAVIRATRLPPALIQDAFMMTHAAQIQLINLGGLGVLLVMQGQGAQHHFVHVPALPMDHDKPFVNSTGAGDSFTGAILARMSTMSTSFDQITLEDMVDLVNIGQCAAQRTLTCKEAVARSMGA
;
A
#
# COMPACT_ATOMS: atom_id res chain seq x y z
N PHE A 1 11.34 1.69 9.88
CA PHE A 1 10.47 2.70 9.25
C PHE A 1 9.07 2.64 9.86
N GLN A 2 8.42 3.79 10.01
CA GLN A 2 7.01 3.80 10.42
C GLN A 2 6.08 3.45 9.27
N PHE A 3 6.41 3.91 8.07
CA PHE A 3 5.54 3.84 6.91
C PHE A 3 6.35 3.66 5.61
N VAL A 4 5.91 2.75 4.74
CA VAL A 4 6.49 2.51 3.42
C VAL A 4 5.39 2.29 2.37
N THR A 5 5.64 2.73 1.14
CA THR A 5 4.70 2.63 0.02
C THR A 5 5.34 2.02 -1.24
N PRO A 6 5.90 0.81 -1.15
CA PRO A 6 6.54 0.20 -2.30
C PRO A 6 5.50 -0.27 -3.34
N ASN A 7 5.90 -0.34 -4.60
CA ASN A 7 5.26 -1.24 -5.54
C ASN A 7 5.77 -2.68 -5.32
N GLN A 8 5.19 -3.65 -6.03
CA GLN A 8 5.54 -5.07 -5.85
C GLN A 8 7.01 -5.38 -6.18
N TYR A 9 7.63 -4.67 -7.13
CA TYR A 9 9.04 -4.88 -7.52
C TYR A 9 10.01 -4.27 -6.50
N GLU A 10 9.66 -3.11 -5.99
CA GLU A 10 10.41 -2.45 -4.91
C GLU A 10 10.34 -3.28 -3.63
N LEU A 11 9.17 -3.84 -3.32
CA LEU A 11 8.98 -4.72 -2.17
C LEU A 11 9.91 -5.95 -2.25
N ASP A 12 9.96 -6.64 -3.39
CA ASP A 12 10.85 -7.79 -3.59
C ASP A 12 12.32 -7.42 -3.35
N SER A 13 12.78 -6.32 -3.94
CA SER A 13 14.15 -5.82 -3.75
C SER A 13 14.46 -5.45 -2.30
N MET A 14 13.49 -4.90 -1.57
CA MET A 14 13.63 -4.57 -0.14
C MET A 14 13.66 -5.84 0.71
N ALA A 15 12.76 -6.78 0.44
CA ALA A 15 12.66 -8.04 1.16
C ALA A 15 13.91 -8.92 0.97
N GLU A 16 14.51 -8.93 -0.22
CA GLU A 16 15.74 -9.66 -0.50
C GLU A 16 16.87 -9.26 0.44
N ARG A 17 17.03 -7.98 0.70
CA ARG A 17 18.03 -7.48 1.65
C ARG A 17 17.78 -7.94 3.08
N LEU A 18 16.52 -8.06 3.48
CA LEU A 18 16.15 -8.52 4.83
C LEU A 18 16.30 -10.03 5.00
N ARG A 19 16.14 -10.83 3.95
CA ARG A 19 16.32 -12.28 3.98
C ARG A 19 17.73 -12.71 4.41
N THR A 20 18.72 -11.87 4.26
CA THR A 20 20.09 -12.11 4.72
C THR A 20 20.21 -12.03 6.25
N THR A 21 19.30 -11.33 6.92
CA THR A 21 19.35 -11.02 8.35
C THR A 21 18.28 -11.78 9.14
N PHE A 22 17.09 -11.93 8.57
CA PHE A 22 15.93 -12.49 9.26
C PHE A 22 15.55 -13.87 8.71
N ARG A 23 15.02 -14.73 9.59
CA ARG A 23 14.52 -16.06 9.21
C ARG A 23 13.20 -15.93 8.44
N ALA A 24 12.96 -16.90 7.55
CA ALA A 24 11.69 -17.01 6.87
C ALA A 24 10.52 -17.17 7.86
N VAL A 25 9.40 -16.55 7.52
CA VAL A 25 8.16 -16.66 8.30
C VAL A 25 7.59 -18.08 8.17
N PRO A 26 7.04 -18.66 9.24
CA PRO A 26 6.41 -19.98 9.17
C PRO A 26 5.29 -20.03 8.12
N THR A 27 5.31 -21.05 7.29
CA THR A 27 4.39 -21.24 6.13
C THR A 27 2.92 -21.11 6.52
N LYS A 28 2.52 -21.60 7.69
CA LYS A 28 1.14 -21.56 8.18
C LYS A 28 0.54 -20.14 8.23
N TYR A 29 1.35 -19.13 8.57
CA TYR A 29 0.89 -17.75 8.62
C TYR A 29 0.76 -17.17 7.21
N VAL A 30 1.73 -17.44 6.35
CA VAL A 30 1.72 -17.07 4.94
C VAL A 30 0.50 -17.66 4.24
N ASP A 31 0.23 -18.93 4.42
CA ASP A 31 -0.91 -19.65 3.82
C ASP A 31 -2.25 -19.06 4.28
N ALA A 32 -2.36 -18.66 5.55
CA ALA A 32 -3.58 -18.03 6.05
C ALA A 32 -3.86 -16.70 5.33
N VAL A 33 -2.85 -15.87 5.13
CA VAL A 33 -2.98 -14.59 4.42
C VAL A 33 -3.26 -14.81 2.93
N ILE A 34 -2.60 -15.78 2.28
CA ILE A 34 -2.88 -16.13 0.87
C ILE A 34 -4.34 -16.54 0.70
N ARG A 35 -4.88 -17.38 1.58
CA ARG A 35 -6.29 -17.77 1.52
C ARG A 35 -7.24 -16.60 1.70
N ALA A 36 -6.91 -15.66 2.59
CA ALA A 36 -7.74 -14.48 2.86
C ALA A 36 -7.68 -13.44 1.73
N THR A 37 -6.49 -13.20 1.17
CA THR A 37 -6.27 -12.13 0.18
C THR A 37 -6.32 -12.60 -1.27
N ARG A 38 -6.05 -13.89 -1.50
CA ARG A 38 -5.86 -14.51 -2.83
C ARG A 38 -4.74 -13.88 -3.66
N LEU A 39 -3.80 -13.25 -2.99
CA LEU A 39 -2.62 -12.65 -3.62
C LEU A 39 -1.49 -13.68 -3.79
N PRO A 40 -0.52 -13.43 -4.69
CA PRO A 40 0.57 -14.35 -4.96
C PRO A 40 1.40 -14.67 -3.70
N PRO A 41 1.79 -15.95 -3.49
CA PRO A 41 2.59 -16.36 -2.35
C PRO A 41 3.88 -15.56 -2.15
N ALA A 42 4.62 -15.30 -3.22
CA ALA A 42 5.87 -14.53 -3.16
C ALA A 42 5.65 -13.12 -2.60
N LEU A 43 4.60 -12.42 -3.05
CA LEU A 43 4.22 -11.10 -2.56
C LEU A 43 3.91 -11.12 -1.05
N ILE A 44 3.18 -12.12 -0.59
CA ILE A 44 2.83 -12.26 0.84
C ILE A 44 4.08 -12.57 1.67
N GLN A 45 4.98 -13.42 1.18
CA GLN A 45 6.26 -13.70 1.85
C GLN A 45 7.12 -12.44 1.99
N ASP A 46 7.20 -11.62 0.96
CA ASP A 46 7.95 -10.36 0.96
C ASP A 46 7.33 -9.35 1.91
N ALA A 47 6.01 -9.22 1.91
CA ALA A 47 5.28 -8.38 2.84
C ALA A 47 5.50 -8.80 4.31
N PHE A 48 5.51 -10.10 4.60
CA PHE A 48 5.88 -10.60 5.93
C PHE A 48 7.32 -10.27 6.28
N MET A 49 8.26 -10.42 5.36
CA MET A 49 9.66 -10.07 5.59
C MET A 49 9.80 -8.59 5.96
N MET A 50 9.06 -7.72 5.28
CA MET A 50 9.06 -6.29 5.54
C MET A 50 8.47 -5.90 6.90
N THR A 51 7.71 -6.77 7.59
CA THR A 51 7.24 -6.47 8.96
C THR A 51 8.38 -6.31 9.96
N HIS A 52 9.57 -6.81 9.66
CA HIS A 52 10.78 -6.56 10.47
C HIS A 52 11.32 -5.13 10.33
N ALA A 53 10.93 -4.41 9.30
CA ALA A 53 11.48 -3.10 8.97
C ALA A 53 10.45 -1.97 8.97
N ALA A 54 9.16 -2.26 8.82
CA ALA A 54 8.10 -1.26 8.71
C ALA A 54 6.86 -1.61 9.51
N GLN A 55 6.29 -0.63 10.19
CA GLN A 55 5.05 -0.78 10.97
C GLN A 55 3.81 -0.79 10.07
N ILE A 56 3.81 0.03 9.04
CA ILE A 56 2.75 0.11 8.03
C ILE A 56 3.36 0.01 6.64
N GLN A 57 2.79 -0.87 5.83
CA GLN A 57 3.16 -1.04 4.43
C GLN A 57 1.91 -0.84 3.57
N LEU A 58 2.00 0.01 2.57
CA LEU A 58 0.97 0.17 1.53
C LEU A 58 1.57 -0.28 0.20
N ILE A 59 1.45 -1.56 -0.09
CA ILE A 59 2.05 -2.18 -1.27
C ILE A 59 1.12 -1.96 -2.46
N ASN A 60 1.57 -1.15 -3.41
CA ASN A 60 0.79 -0.82 -4.59
C ASN A 60 0.85 -1.96 -5.62
N LEU A 61 -0.31 -2.50 -5.97
CA LEU A 61 -0.49 -3.63 -6.88
C LEU A 61 -1.07 -3.20 -8.25
N GLY A 62 -1.02 -1.91 -8.56
CA GLY A 62 -1.60 -1.38 -9.80
C GLY A 62 -3.11 -1.62 -9.89
N GLY A 63 -3.57 -2.24 -10.97
CA GLY A 63 -4.99 -2.54 -11.18
C GLY A 63 -5.64 -3.49 -10.17
N LEU A 64 -4.84 -4.15 -9.32
CA LEU A 64 -5.35 -5.00 -8.24
C LEU A 64 -5.61 -4.23 -6.94
N GLY A 65 -5.19 -2.98 -6.85
CA GLY A 65 -5.36 -2.16 -5.65
C GLY A 65 -4.13 -2.12 -4.76
N VAL A 66 -4.32 -2.27 -3.46
CA VAL A 66 -3.26 -2.12 -2.46
C VAL A 66 -3.32 -3.26 -1.44
N LEU A 67 -2.18 -3.85 -1.13
CA LEU A 67 -2.05 -4.68 0.07
C LEU A 67 -1.60 -3.78 1.23
N LEU A 68 -2.51 -3.56 2.17
CA LEU A 68 -2.23 -2.90 3.44
C LEU A 68 -1.73 -3.93 4.44
N VAL A 69 -0.55 -3.68 5.00
CA VAL A 69 -0.01 -4.43 6.14
C VAL A 69 0.20 -3.45 7.29
N MET A 70 -0.37 -3.75 8.44
CA MET A 70 -0.30 -2.87 9.60
C MET A 70 0.00 -3.67 10.86
N GLN A 71 0.93 -3.20 11.67
CA GLN A 71 1.20 -3.78 12.97
C GLN A 71 -0.01 -3.59 13.87
N GLY A 72 -0.50 -4.70 14.43
CA GLY A 72 -1.55 -4.72 15.44
C GLY A 72 -1.00 -4.71 16.86
N GLN A 73 -1.81 -5.12 17.80
CA GLN A 73 -1.37 -5.26 19.18
C GLN A 73 -0.42 -6.46 19.34
N GLY A 74 0.68 -6.25 20.07
CA GLY A 74 1.71 -7.28 20.25
C GLY A 74 2.48 -7.58 18.98
N ALA A 75 2.71 -8.86 18.69
CA ALA A 75 3.46 -9.32 17.51
C ALA A 75 2.56 -9.60 16.28
N GLN A 76 1.28 -9.28 16.36
CA GLN A 76 0.33 -9.52 15.27
C GLN A 76 0.42 -8.44 14.19
N HIS A 77 0.18 -8.85 12.94
CA HIS A 77 0.04 -7.94 11.80
C HIS A 77 -1.29 -8.20 11.09
N HIS A 78 -1.93 -7.13 10.67
CA HIS A 78 -3.11 -7.18 9.82
C HIS A 78 -2.69 -7.10 8.36
N PHE A 79 -3.19 -8.01 7.53
CA PHE A 79 -3.01 -8.04 6.09
C PHE A 79 -4.38 -7.84 5.46
N VAL A 80 -4.58 -6.71 4.78
CA VAL A 80 -5.85 -6.37 4.16
C VAL A 80 -5.63 -6.02 2.70
N HIS A 81 -6.28 -6.75 1.81
CA HIS A 81 -6.31 -6.38 0.40
C HIS A 81 -7.43 -5.36 0.18
N VAL A 82 -7.05 -4.13 -0.13
CA VAL A 82 -7.97 -3.06 -0.54
C VAL A 82 -8.05 -3.09 -2.06
N PRO A 83 -9.19 -3.48 -2.65
CA PRO A 83 -9.29 -3.58 -4.11
C PRO A 83 -9.13 -2.21 -4.77
N ALA A 84 -8.72 -2.21 -6.04
CA ALA A 84 -8.66 -0.99 -6.82
C ALA A 84 -10.05 -0.37 -6.94
N LEU A 85 -10.12 0.95 -6.83
CA LEU A 85 -11.36 1.67 -7.11
C LEU A 85 -11.72 1.52 -8.60
N PRO A 86 -13.01 1.45 -8.94
CA PRO A 86 -13.43 1.40 -10.33
C PRO A 86 -12.87 2.58 -11.12
N MET A 87 -12.29 2.30 -12.30
CA MET A 87 -11.88 3.34 -13.22
C MET A 87 -13.11 3.92 -13.91
N ASP A 88 -13.11 5.24 -14.11
CA ASP A 88 -14.09 5.91 -14.94
C ASP A 88 -13.83 5.54 -16.41
N HIS A 89 -14.72 4.74 -17.00
CA HIS A 89 -14.60 4.26 -18.39
C HIS A 89 -14.63 5.38 -19.43
N ASP A 90 -15.18 6.56 -19.06
CA ASP A 90 -15.25 7.73 -19.95
C ASP A 90 -13.92 8.50 -19.99
N LYS A 91 -12.97 8.19 -19.09
CA LYS A 91 -11.66 8.81 -19.03
C LYS A 91 -10.58 7.85 -19.52
N PRO A 92 -9.96 8.12 -20.67
CA PRO A 92 -8.92 7.23 -21.19
C PRO A 92 -7.69 7.28 -20.29
N PHE A 93 -7.07 6.11 -20.13
CA PHE A 93 -5.74 5.99 -19.55
C PHE A 93 -4.72 6.72 -20.43
N VAL A 94 -3.94 7.62 -19.85
CA VAL A 94 -2.93 8.41 -20.57
C VAL A 94 -1.52 7.91 -20.27
N ASN A 95 -1.13 7.85 -19.00
CA ASN A 95 0.14 7.30 -18.58
C ASN A 95 0.13 6.97 -17.07
N SER A 96 1.11 6.16 -16.63
CA SER A 96 1.26 5.78 -15.23
C SER A 96 2.28 6.61 -14.44
N THR A 97 2.95 7.55 -15.11
CA THR A 97 4.00 8.36 -14.48
C THR A 97 3.42 9.22 -13.36
N GLY A 98 4.01 9.13 -12.17
CA GLY A 98 3.60 9.91 -11.01
C GLY A 98 2.34 9.40 -10.27
N ALA A 99 1.70 8.30 -10.73
CA ALA A 99 0.53 7.75 -10.04
C ALA A 99 0.86 7.29 -8.61
N GLY A 100 2.02 6.64 -8.42
CA GLY A 100 2.50 6.24 -7.10
C GLY A 100 2.83 7.45 -6.21
N ASP A 101 3.45 8.48 -6.77
CA ASP A 101 3.74 9.72 -6.05
C ASP A 101 2.47 10.45 -5.64
N SER A 102 1.48 10.49 -6.52
CA SER A 102 0.15 11.06 -6.25
C SER A 102 -0.58 10.29 -5.15
N PHE A 103 -0.51 8.96 -5.18
CA PHE A 103 -1.04 8.08 -4.14
C PHE A 103 -0.43 8.43 -2.78
N THR A 104 0.88 8.39 -2.67
CA THR A 104 1.61 8.65 -1.42
C THR A 104 1.42 10.09 -0.94
N GLY A 105 1.51 11.05 -1.87
CA GLY A 105 1.33 12.48 -1.56
C GLY A 105 -0.04 12.80 -0.99
N ALA A 106 -1.11 12.23 -1.56
CA ALA A 106 -2.48 12.43 -1.07
C ALA A 106 -2.69 11.85 0.34
N ILE A 107 -2.12 10.67 0.61
CA ILE A 107 -2.18 10.04 1.93
C ILE A 107 -1.46 10.93 2.96
N LEU A 108 -0.22 11.35 2.68
CA LEU A 108 0.55 12.20 3.59
C LEU A 108 -0.11 13.55 3.83
N ALA A 109 -0.67 14.17 2.79
CA ALA A 109 -1.42 15.41 2.91
C ALA A 109 -2.65 15.24 3.80
N ARG A 110 -3.39 14.14 3.66
CA ARG A 110 -4.54 13.86 4.53
C ARG A 110 -4.12 13.58 5.97
N MET A 111 -3.08 12.78 6.17
CA MET A 111 -2.54 12.49 7.51
C MET A 111 -2.10 13.76 8.23
N SER A 112 -1.49 14.74 7.53
CA SER A 112 -1.05 16.02 8.12
C SER A 112 -2.21 16.88 8.65
N THR A 113 -3.43 16.65 8.21
CA THR A 113 -4.64 17.35 8.66
C THR A 113 -5.44 16.58 9.71
N MET A 114 -5.07 15.33 10.00
CA MET A 114 -5.72 14.53 11.04
C MET A 114 -5.28 14.99 12.43
N SER A 115 -6.23 15.02 13.35
CA SER A 115 -5.93 15.30 14.78
C SER A 115 -5.35 14.06 15.49
N THR A 116 -5.39 12.91 14.82
CA THR A 116 -4.95 11.62 15.37
C THR A 116 -3.45 11.48 15.21
N SER A 117 -2.75 11.13 16.28
CA SER A 117 -1.32 10.79 16.19
C SER A 117 -1.13 9.47 15.43
N PHE A 118 0.05 9.29 14.84
CA PHE A 118 0.36 8.09 14.05
C PHE A 118 0.10 6.79 14.81
N ASP A 119 0.43 6.76 16.10
CA ASP A 119 0.25 5.59 16.97
C ASP A 119 -1.22 5.24 17.28
N GLN A 120 -2.13 6.15 16.96
CA GLN A 120 -3.57 6.01 17.20
C GLN A 120 -4.37 5.77 15.91
N ILE A 121 -3.69 5.74 14.75
CA ILE A 121 -4.35 5.46 13.47
C ILE A 121 -4.88 4.02 13.49
N THR A 122 -6.16 3.87 13.24
CA THR A 122 -6.82 2.56 13.19
C THR A 122 -6.67 1.90 11.81
N LEU A 123 -6.96 0.59 11.74
CA LEU A 123 -7.01 -0.12 10.46
C LEU A 123 -8.04 0.50 9.50
N GLU A 124 -9.20 0.93 10.03
CA GLU A 124 -10.25 1.58 9.26
C GLU A 124 -9.78 2.93 8.69
N ASP A 125 -9.14 3.76 9.52
CA ASP A 125 -8.52 5.01 9.07
C ASP A 125 -7.52 4.77 7.92
N MET A 126 -6.73 3.70 8.02
CA MET A 126 -5.75 3.35 6.98
C MET A 126 -6.42 2.89 5.69
N VAL A 127 -7.52 2.14 5.74
CA VAL A 127 -8.30 1.77 4.55
C VAL A 127 -8.87 3.02 3.87
N ASP A 128 -9.39 3.97 4.63
CA ASP A 128 -9.89 5.25 4.09
C ASP A 128 -8.76 6.06 3.44
N LEU A 129 -7.60 6.13 4.07
CA LEU A 129 -6.41 6.79 3.51
C LEU A 129 -5.95 6.12 2.20
N VAL A 130 -5.97 4.79 2.12
CA VAL A 130 -5.66 4.05 0.90
C VAL A 130 -6.63 4.43 -0.23
N ASN A 131 -7.92 4.53 0.06
CA ASN A 131 -8.92 4.93 -0.93
C ASN A 131 -8.72 6.38 -1.41
N ILE A 132 -8.35 7.30 -0.51
CA ILE A 132 -7.96 8.68 -0.88
C ILE A 132 -6.74 8.66 -1.82
N GLY A 133 -5.72 7.87 -1.50
CA GLY A 133 -4.54 7.70 -2.35
C GLY A 133 -4.89 7.12 -3.72
N GLN A 134 -5.76 6.11 -3.79
CA GLN A 134 -6.23 5.52 -5.05
C GLN A 134 -6.98 6.54 -5.92
N CYS A 135 -7.83 7.37 -5.33
CA CYS A 135 -8.51 8.47 -6.06
C CYS A 135 -7.50 9.43 -6.70
N ALA A 136 -6.46 9.83 -5.96
CA ALA A 136 -5.42 10.71 -6.47
C ALA A 136 -4.61 10.05 -7.60
N ALA A 137 -4.22 8.78 -7.43
CA ALA A 137 -3.53 8.01 -8.46
C ALA A 137 -4.36 7.90 -9.76
N GLN A 138 -5.66 7.62 -9.66
CA GLN A 138 -6.54 7.54 -10.83
C GLN A 138 -6.64 8.86 -11.59
N ARG A 139 -6.70 9.99 -10.90
CA ARG A 139 -6.68 11.31 -11.55
C ARG A 139 -5.39 11.52 -12.34
N THR A 140 -4.26 11.09 -11.80
CA THR A 140 -2.97 11.17 -12.49
C THR A 140 -2.91 10.26 -13.71
N LEU A 141 -3.46 9.03 -13.63
CA LEU A 141 -3.53 8.10 -14.76
C LEU A 141 -4.29 8.65 -15.97
N THR A 142 -5.23 9.57 -15.75
CA THR A 142 -6.04 10.20 -16.81
C THR A 142 -5.53 11.57 -17.25
N CYS A 143 -4.40 12.04 -16.70
CA CYS A 143 -3.74 13.31 -17.03
C CYS A 143 -2.53 13.11 -17.92
N LYS A 144 -2.20 14.13 -18.72
CA LYS A 144 -0.93 14.20 -19.47
C LYS A 144 0.25 14.57 -18.58
N GLU A 145 -0.01 15.16 -17.43
CA GLU A 145 1.00 15.60 -16.46
C GLU A 145 1.25 14.49 -15.44
N ALA A 146 2.47 14.43 -14.91
CA ALA A 146 2.84 13.43 -13.90
C ALA A 146 2.03 13.52 -12.61
N VAL A 147 1.45 14.71 -12.32
CA VAL A 147 0.55 14.97 -11.19
C VAL A 147 -0.62 15.77 -11.68
N ALA A 148 -1.85 15.35 -11.38
CA ALA A 148 -3.05 16.07 -11.80
C ALA A 148 -3.18 17.41 -11.08
N ARG A 149 -3.46 18.49 -11.82
CA ARG A 149 -3.63 19.84 -11.26
C ARG A 149 -4.80 19.96 -10.29
N SER A 150 -5.78 19.08 -10.38
CA SER A 150 -6.99 19.09 -9.55
C SER A 150 -6.82 18.38 -8.19
N MET A 151 -5.62 17.97 -7.82
CA MET A 151 -5.40 17.23 -6.57
C MET A 151 -5.46 18.08 -5.31
N GLY A 152 -5.43 19.39 -5.43
CA GLY A 152 -5.52 20.34 -4.31
C GLY A 152 -6.91 20.90 -4.03
N ALA A 153 -7.91 20.39 -4.69
CA ALA A 153 -9.29 20.85 -4.53
C ALA A 153 -10.09 19.93 -3.61
#